data_44fbc7d15150527932663b2b2d4e9d6e
#
_entry.id   44fbc7d15150527932663b2b2d4e9d6e
#
_cell.length_a   1.000
_cell.length_b   1.000
_cell.length_c   1.000
_cell.angle_alpha   90.00
_cell.angle_beta   90.00
_cell.angle_gamma   90.00
#
_symmetry.space_group_name_H-M   'P 1'
#
loop_
_entity.id
_entity.type
_entity.pdbx_description
1 polymer ?
#
loop_
_entity_poly.entity_id
_entity_poly.type
_entity_poly.pdbx_seq_one_letter_code
_entity_poly.pdbx_strand_id
1 'polypeptide(L)'
;RIGGIYSALVDVMAHFHAVLDYPDEDIDPFRESELEVVLSRQAAQLRALLATCRRGSQILHGLRCAIVGRPNAGKSSLLNALLGYERAIVTEIPGTTRDTVEETVTVGGTLLRLIDTAGLRDTPDRVEQMGVERSRAAMESAELILVLWDSSSPVTQEDGELLCQATSLAPTVLVRSKSDLLSA
;
A
#
# COMPACT_ATOMS: atom_id res chain seq x y z
N ARG A 1 12.93 -21.73 -4.41
CA ARG A 1 11.56 -21.89 -3.89
C ARG A 1 10.54 -21.94 -5.03
N ILE A 2 10.52 -20.98 -5.98
CA ILE A 2 9.61 -21.01 -7.15
C ILE A 2 9.85 -22.26 -8.01
N GLY A 3 11.11 -22.63 -8.27
CA GLY A 3 11.46 -23.84 -9.02
C GLY A 3 10.86 -25.12 -8.44
N GLY A 4 10.82 -25.26 -7.10
CA GLY A 4 10.18 -26.43 -6.47
C GLY A 4 8.66 -26.49 -6.66
N ILE A 5 7.98 -25.31 -6.65
CA ILE A 5 6.56 -25.22 -6.94
C ILE A 5 6.29 -25.59 -8.40
N TYR A 6 7.10 -25.04 -9.31
CA TYR A 6 7.01 -25.34 -10.74
C TYR A 6 7.20 -26.84 -11.02
N SER A 7 8.26 -27.48 -10.48
CA SER A 7 8.50 -28.89 -10.66
C SER A 7 7.33 -29.73 -10.16
N ALA A 8 6.79 -29.46 -8.97
CA ALA A 8 5.67 -30.21 -8.43
C ALA A 8 4.39 -30.10 -9.29
N LEU A 9 4.14 -28.95 -9.92
CA LEU A 9 3.02 -28.78 -10.85
C LEU A 9 3.27 -29.49 -12.18
N VAL A 10 4.51 -29.49 -12.68
CA VAL A 10 4.90 -30.23 -13.89
C VAL A 10 4.76 -31.72 -13.68
N ASP A 11 5.17 -32.25 -12.51
CA ASP A 11 5.03 -33.66 -12.17
C ASP A 11 3.56 -34.10 -12.18
N VAL A 12 2.64 -33.27 -11.63
CA VAL A 12 1.20 -33.51 -11.68
C VAL A 12 0.71 -33.53 -13.14
N MET A 13 1.11 -32.56 -13.95
CA MET A 13 0.73 -32.50 -15.36
C MET A 13 1.27 -33.70 -16.13
N ALA A 14 2.52 -34.08 -15.95
CA ALA A 14 3.14 -35.22 -16.61
C ALA A 14 2.41 -36.54 -16.29
N HIS A 15 2.04 -36.70 -15.01
CA HIS A 15 1.25 -37.88 -14.60
C HIS A 15 -0.13 -37.94 -15.29
N PHE A 16 -0.85 -36.79 -15.35
CA PHE A 16 -2.12 -36.73 -16.09
C PHE A 16 -1.97 -37.07 -17.57
N HIS A 17 -0.93 -36.54 -18.21
CA HIS A 17 -0.65 -36.90 -19.61
C HIS A 17 -0.35 -38.37 -19.79
N ALA A 18 0.46 -38.96 -18.88
CA ALA A 18 0.74 -40.39 -18.95
C ALA A 18 -0.52 -41.25 -18.84
N VAL A 19 -1.43 -40.94 -17.91
CA VAL A 19 -2.71 -41.66 -17.75
C VAL A 19 -3.62 -41.52 -19.00
N LEU A 20 -3.62 -40.31 -19.62
CA LEU A 20 -4.47 -40.05 -20.78
C LEU A 20 -3.91 -40.65 -22.07
N ASP A 21 -2.58 -40.60 -22.27
CA ASP A 21 -1.92 -41.00 -23.50
C ASP A 21 -1.71 -42.52 -23.58
N TYR A 22 -1.66 -43.20 -22.41
CA TYR A 22 -1.41 -44.63 -22.31
C TYR A 22 -2.48 -45.33 -21.47
N PRO A 23 -3.75 -45.36 -21.95
CA PRO A 23 -4.88 -45.93 -21.21
C PRO A 23 -4.79 -47.45 -21.00
N ASP A 24 -3.94 -48.12 -21.77
CA ASP A 24 -3.74 -49.58 -21.71
C ASP A 24 -2.58 -49.96 -20.74
N GLU A 25 -1.87 -49.00 -20.18
CA GLU A 25 -0.85 -49.24 -19.19
C GLU A 25 -1.45 -49.13 -17.78
N ASP A 26 -0.97 -49.98 -16.83
CA ASP A 26 -1.38 -49.97 -15.42
C ASP A 26 -0.81 -48.74 -14.66
N ILE A 27 -1.16 -47.53 -15.13
CA ILE A 27 -0.81 -46.28 -14.47
C ILE A 27 -2.00 -45.87 -13.59
N ASP A 28 -1.80 -45.92 -12.28
CA ASP A 28 -2.84 -45.49 -11.32
C ASP A 28 -3.18 -43.99 -11.51
N PRO A 29 -4.46 -43.64 -11.80
CA PRO A 29 -4.85 -42.23 -11.85
C PRO A 29 -4.72 -41.60 -10.45
N PHE A 30 -4.39 -40.30 -10.40
CA PHE A 30 -4.43 -39.57 -9.16
C PHE A 30 -5.80 -39.65 -8.50
N ARG A 31 -5.84 -39.95 -7.21
CA ARG A 31 -7.04 -39.77 -6.42
C ARG A 31 -7.29 -38.29 -6.23
N GLU A 32 -8.55 -37.87 -6.31
CA GLU A 32 -8.95 -36.45 -6.15
C GLU A 32 -8.36 -35.83 -4.86
N SER A 33 -8.37 -36.58 -3.74
CA SER A 33 -7.81 -36.14 -2.46
C SER A 33 -6.29 -35.92 -2.49
N GLU A 34 -5.54 -36.69 -3.26
CA GLU A 34 -4.09 -36.54 -3.39
C GLU A 34 -3.75 -35.31 -4.20
N LEU A 35 -4.50 -35.06 -5.28
CA LEU A 35 -4.38 -33.87 -6.10
C LEU A 35 -4.68 -32.59 -5.31
N GLU A 36 -5.78 -32.62 -4.54
CA GLU A 36 -6.17 -31.48 -3.68
C GLU A 36 -5.07 -31.14 -2.67
N VAL A 37 -4.46 -32.13 -2.03
CA VAL A 37 -3.35 -31.94 -1.08
C VAL A 37 -2.14 -31.30 -1.77
N VAL A 38 -1.74 -31.79 -2.95
CA VAL A 38 -0.59 -31.22 -3.68
C VAL A 38 -0.89 -29.78 -4.09
N LEU A 39 -2.03 -29.49 -4.70
CA LEU A 39 -2.39 -28.16 -5.16
C LEU A 39 -2.54 -27.18 -3.99
N SER A 40 -3.17 -27.58 -2.90
CA SER A 40 -3.32 -26.77 -1.69
C SER A 40 -1.97 -26.40 -1.08
N ARG A 41 -1.01 -27.34 -1.04
CA ARG A 41 0.35 -27.10 -0.59
C ARG A 41 1.07 -26.08 -1.46
N GLN A 42 1.01 -26.22 -2.79
CA GLN A 42 1.65 -25.28 -3.70
C GLN A 42 1.01 -23.89 -3.60
N ALA A 43 -0.31 -23.80 -3.48
CA ALA A 43 -1.02 -22.54 -3.27
C ALA A 43 -0.60 -21.86 -1.96
N ALA A 44 -0.44 -22.60 -0.87
CA ALA A 44 0.05 -22.06 0.40
C ALA A 44 1.48 -21.53 0.29
N GLN A 45 2.37 -22.24 -0.41
CA GLN A 45 3.75 -21.79 -0.65
C GLN A 45 3.80 -20.52 -1.49
N LEU A 46 2.96 -20.39 -2.53
CA LEU A 46 2.85 -19.17 -3.34
C LEU A 46 2.35 -17.99 -2.52
N ARG A 47 1.33 -18.18 -1.67
CA ARG A 47 0.85 -17.12 -0.78
C ARG A 47 1.92 -16.66 0.20
N ALA A 48 2.70 -17.59 0.76
CA ALA A 48 3.83 -17.24 1.65
C ALA A 48 4.91 -16.44 0.91
N LEU A 49 5.24 -16.80 -0.33
CA LEU A 49 6.17 -16.03 -1.17
C LEU A 49 5.65 -14.64 -1.47
N LEU A 50 4.37 -14.49 -1.84
CA LEU A 50 3.75 -13.19 -2.09
C LEU A 50 3.80 -12.28 -0.85
N ALA A 51 3.56 -12.85 0.34
CA ALA A 51 3.66 -12.08 1.58
C ALA A 51 5.09 -11.55 1.83
N THR A 52 6.12 -12.33 1.48
CA THR A 52 7.52 -11.86 1.60
C THR A 52 7.88 -10.81 0.54
N CYS A 53 7.35 -10.92 -0.69
CA CYS A 53 7.56 -9.95 -1.75
C CYS A 53 7.00 -8.57 -1.39
N ARG A 54 5.79 -8.51 -0.82
CA ARG A 54 5.19 -7.24 -0.37
C ARG A 54 6.07 -6.54 0.67
N ARG A 55 6.54 -7.27 1.69
CA ARG A 55 7.47 -6.72 2.70
C ARG A 55 8.78 -6.25 2.10
N GLY A 56 9.36 -7.01 1.18
CA GLY A 56 10.57 -6.64 0.47
C GLY A 56 10.40 -5.38 -0.37
N SER A 57 9.28 -5.23 -1.05
CA SER A 57 8.92 -4.04 -1.81
C SER A 57 8.79 -2.81 -0.91
N GLN A 58 8.11 -2.93 0.23
CA GLN A 58 7.97 -1.84 1.19
C GLN A 58 9.32 -1.39 1.78
N ILE A 59 10.24 -2.32 2.01
CA ILE A 59 11.60 -2.00 2.48
C ILE A 59 12.42 -1.29 1.40
N LEU A 60 12.32 -1.72 0.15
CA LEU A 60 13.11 -1.18 -0.96
C LEU A 60 12.55 0.13 -1.51
N HIS A 61 11.24 0.21 -1.67
CA HIS A 61 10.57 1.33 -2.34
C HIS A 61 9.86 2.29 -1.39
N GLY A 62 9.81 1.98 -0.11
CA GLY A 62 9.06 2.72 0.88
C GLY A 62 7.54 2.43 0.83
N LEU A 63 6.86 2.80 1.90
CA LEU A 63 5.42 2.67 2.07
C LEU A 63 4.74 3.89 1.46
N ARG A 64 3.83 3.71 0.50
CA ARG A 64 3.08 4.83 -0.08
C ARG A 64 2.12 5.40 0.94
N CYS A 65 2.33 6.68 1.28
CA CYS A 65 1.62 7.35 2.37
C CYS A 65 0.88 8.57 1.83
N ALA A 66 -0.45 8.60 2.03
CA ALA A 66 -1.28 9.77 1.75
C ALA A 66 -1.50 10.59 3.02
N ILE A 67 -1.44 11.92 2.90
CA ILE A 67 -1.79 12.85 3.97
C ILE A 67 -3.09 13.54 3.59
N VAL A 68 -4.15 13.28 4.33
CA VAL A 68 -5.49 13.83 4.06
C VAL A 68 -6.06 14.54 5.29
N GLY A 69 -7.03 15.38 5.08
CA GLY A 69 -7.66 16.19 6.14
C GLY A 69 -8.32 17.42 5.54
N ARG A 70 -9.18 18.08 6.31
CA ARG A 70 -9.87 19.29 5.90
C ARG A 70 -8.91 20.42 5.49
N PRO A 71 -9.39 21.41 4.73
CA PRO A 71 -8.64 22.64 4.51
C PRO A 71 -8.13 23.24 5.83
N ASN A 72 -6.91 23.73 5.83
CA ASN A 72 -6.24 24.30 7.01
C ASN A 72 -6.04 23.39 8.23
N ALA A 73 -6.24 22.07 8.12
CA ALA A 73 -5.93 21.12 9.18
C ALA A 73 -4.42 20.96 9.48
N GLY A 74 -3.55 21.63 8.76
CA GLY A 74 -2.10 21.60 8.99
C GLY A 74 -1.36 20.55 8.15
N LYS A 75 -1.92 20.10 7.05
CA LYS A 75 -1.30 19.09 6.15
C LYS A 75 0.09 19.53 5.66
N SER A 76 0.19 20.76 5.17
CA SER A 76 1.47 21.33 4.69
C SER A 76 2.50 21.48 5.83
N SER A 77 2.03 21.80 7.04
CA SER A 77 2.89 21.89 8.22
C SER A 77 3.44 20.51 8.61
N LEU A 78 2.59 19.48 8.58
CA LEU A 78 3.03 18.10 8.82
C LEU A 78 4.01 17.64 7.74
N LEU A 79 3.72 17.91 6.46
CA LEU A 79 4.62 17.60 5.36
C LEU A 79 6.00 18.23 5.57
N ASN A 80 6.03 19.54 5.87
CA ASN A 80 7.29 20.25 6.11
C ASN A 80 8.03 19.71 7.34
N ALA A 81 7.33 19.37 8.42
CA ALA A 81 7.92 18.76 9.59
C ALA A 81 8.53 17.40 9.27
N LEU A 82 7.84 16.54 8.53
CA LEU A 82 8.36 15.24 8.08
C LEU A 82 9.59 15.40 7.18
N LEU A 83 9.57 16.34 6.25
CA LEU A 83 10.70 16.63 5.35
C LEU A 83 11.91 17.25 6.08
N GLY A 84 11.69 17.92 7.21
CA GLY A 84 12.74 18.48 8.06
C GLY A 84 13.43 17.45 8.97
N TYR A 85 12.81 16.30 9.21
CA TYR A 85 13.35 15.31 10.15
C TYR A 85 14.50 14.49 9.58
N GLU A 86 14.33 13.85 8.44
CA GLU A 86 15.41 13.14 7.72
C GLU A 86 14.96 12.98 6.26
N ARG A 87 15.48 13.81 5.38
CA ARG A 87 15.40 13.52 3.94
C ARG A 87 16.19 12.26 3.67
N ALA A 88 15.51 11.17 3.31
CA ALA A 88 16.21 10.04 2.74
C ALA A 88 16.93 10.50 1.47
N ILE A 89 18.25 10.30 1.41
CA ILE A 89 19.01 10.47 0.16
C ILE A 89 18.58 9.30 -0.73
N VAL A 90 17.50 9.49 -1.47
CA VAL A 90 17.12 8.56 -2.53
C VAL A 90 17.99 8.90 -3.72
N THR A 91 18.92 8.02 -4.05
CA THR A 91 19.56 8.03 -5.36
C THR A 91 18.47 7.89 -6.41
N GLU A 92 18.32 8.89 -7.26
CA GLU A 92 17.38 8.89 -8.38
C GLU A 92 17.58 7.60 -9.18
N ILE A 93 16.59 6.70 -9.15
CA ILE A 93 16.54 5.58 -10.08
C ILE A 93 16.04 6.18 -11.40
N PRO A 94 16.84 6.20 -12.47
CA PRO A 94 16.42 6.72 -13.77
C PRO A 94 15.28 5.87 -14.30
N GLY A 95 14.09 6.44 -14.49
CA GLY A 95 12.98 5.75 -15.16
C GLY A 95 11.58 5.96 -14.56
N THR A 96 11.42 6.71 -13.47
CA THR A 96 10.09 7.05 -12.96
C THR A 96 9.59 8.33 -13.62
N THR A 97 8.56 8.16 -14.42
CA THR A 97 7.89 9.17 -15.24
C THR A 97 7.25 10.31 -14.44
N ARG A 98 7.27 11.42 -15.00
CA ARG A 98 7.00 12.84 -14.92
C ARG A 98 5.70 13.35 -14.26
N ASP A 99 4.85 12.57 -13.58
CA ASP A 99 3.45 13.04 -13.30
C ASP A 99 3.01 13.11 -11.83
N THR A 100 3.82 12.72 -10.85
CA THR A 100 3.48 12.90 -9.43
C THR A 100 4.70 13.35 -8.65
N VAL A 101 4.61 14.51 -8.00
CA VAL A 101 5.65 14.98 -7.08
C VAL A 101 5.53 14.13 -5.80
N GLU A 102 6.39 13.11 -5.72
CA GLU A 102 6.49 12.26 -4.53
C GLU A 102 7.70 12.69 -3.71
N GLU A 103 7.51 12.83 -2.41
CA GLU A 103 8.59 13.11 -1.46
C GLU A 103 8.85 11.86 -0.63
N THR A 104 10.11 11.59 -0.32
CA THR A 104 10.49 10.42 0.47
C THR A 104 11.11 10.85 1.79
N VAL A 105 10.59 10.29 2.90
CA VAL A 105 11.06 10.58 4.25
C VAL A 105 11.26 9.28 5.03
N THR A 106 12.18 9.29 6.00
CA THR A 106 12.37 8.16 6.92
C THR A 106 11.79 8.52 8.29
N VAL A 107 10.85 7.74 8.78
CA VAL A 107 10.23 7.91 10.08
C VAL A 107 10.41 6.63 10.89
N GLY A 108 11.14 6.70 11.99
CA GLY A 108 11.38 5.53 12.86
C GLY A 108 12.03 4.34 12.12
N GLY A 109 12.91 4.61 11.15
CA GLY A 109 13.56 3.57 10.33
C GLY A 109 12.66 3.01 9.20
N THR A 110 11.45 3.54 9.02
CA THR A 110 10.54 3.17 7.94
C THR A 110 10.57 4.23 6.85
N LEU A 111 10.82 3.80 5.60
CA LEU A 111 10.78 4.68 4.44
C LEU A 111 9.33 4.93 4.04
N LEU A 112 8.91 6.20 4.01
CA LEU A 112 7.60 6.63 3.55
C LEU A 112 7.75 7.40 2.24
N ARG A 113 6.95 7.06 1.23
CA ARG A 113 6.77 7.84 0.01
C ARG A 113 5.47 8.63 0.14
N LEU A 114 5.60 9.92 0.33
CA LEU A 114 4.46 10.83 0.44
C LEU A 114 3.93 11.10 -0.96
N ILE A 115 2.69 10.69 -1.22
CA ILE A 115 2.04 10.82 -2.53
C ILE A 115 1.17 12.07 -2.57
N ASP A 116 1.02 12.66 -3.76
CA ASP A 116 0.25 13.90 -4.02
C ASP A 116 0.69 15.12 -3.20
N THR A 117 1.99 15.25 -3.00
CA THR A 117 2.54 16.39 -2.24
C THR A 117 2.35 17.73 -2.95
N ALA A 118 2.08 17.75 -4.26
CA ALA A 118 1.79 18.95 -5.03
C ALA A 118 0.53 19.66 -4.50
N GLY A 119 -0.56 18.92 -4.25
CA GLY A 119 -1.78 19.47 -3.66
C GLY A 119 -1.62 20.00 -2.24
N LEU A 120 -0.53 19.64 -1.55
CA LEU A 120 -0.21 20.13 -0.21
C LEU A 120 0.62 21.42 -0.22
N ARG A 121 1.23 21.78 -1.36
CA ARG A 121 2.09 22.96 -1.52
C ARG A 121 1.39 24.14 -2.19
N ASP A 122 0.28 23.89 -2.88
CA ASP A 122 -0.45 24.93 -3.61
C ASP A 122 -1.23 25.87 -2.67
N THR A 123 -1.24 27.15 -3.04
CA THR A 123 -1.90 28.22 -2.28
C THR A 123 -3.42 28.19 -2.38
N PRO A 124 -4.17 28.79 -1.42
CA PRO A 124 -5.58 28.49 -1.12
C PRO A 124 -6.61 28.79 -2.21
N ASP A 125 -6.29 29.52 -3.28
CA ASP A 125 -7.31 30.18 -4.11
C ASP A 125 -7.85 29.42 -5.33
N ARG A 126 -7.43 28.17 -5.60
CA ARG A 126 -7.86 27.47 -6.84
C ARG A 126 -8.32 26.01 -6.69
N VAL A 127 -8.48 25.45 -5.48
CA VAL A 127 -8.35 23.99 -5.34
C VAL A 127 -9.47 23.29 -4.55
N GLU A 128 -10.56 23.91 -4.17
CA GLU A 128 -11.52 23.20 -3.29
C GLU A 128 -12.18 21.98 -3.96
N GLN A 129 -12.61 22.07 -5.20
CA GLN A 129 -13.25 20.92 -5.87
C GLN A 129 -12.23 19.90 -6.42
N MET A 130 -11.10 20.36 -6.95
CA MET A 130 -10.02 19.47 -7.41
C MET A 130 -9.31 18.78 -6.23
N GLY A 131 -9.33 19.37 -5.04
CA GLY A 131 -8.72 18.82 -3.84
C GLY A 131 -9.38 17.54 -3.32
N VAL A 132 -10.71 17.43 -3.44
CA VAL A 132 -11.45 16.25 -2.98
C VAL A 132 -11.16 15.04 -3.89
N GLU A 133 -11.20 15.22 -5.21
CA GLU A 133 -10.90 14.14 -6.16
C GLU A 133 -9.46 13.66 -6.04
N ARG A 134 -8.49 14.58 -5.91
CA ARG A 134 -7.08 14.25 -5.70
C ARG A 134 -6.84 13.51 -4.38
N SER A 135 -7.44 13.98 -3.29
CA SER A 135 -7.36 13.31 -2.00
C SER A 135 -7.90 11.89 -2.05
N ARG A 136 -8.98 11.67 -2.80
CA ARG A 136 -9.56 10.34 -3.00
C ARG A 136 -8.63 9.43 -3.81
N ALA A 137 -8.10 9.90 -4.93
CA ALA A 137 -7.15 9.15 -5.75
C ALA A 137 -5.87 8.82 -4.97
N ALA A 138 -5.37 9.77 -4.14
CA ALA A 138 -4.24 9.53 -3.26
C ALA A 138 -4.56 8.44 -2.23
N MET A 139 -5.72 8.47 -1.57
CA MET A 139 -6.13 7.43 -0.61
C MET A 139 -6.24 6.05 -1.27
N GLU A 140 -6.82 5.96 -2.48
CA GLU A 140 -6.97 4.69 -3.22
C GLU A 140 -5.63 4.05 -3.60
N SER A 141 -4.59 4.86 -3.80
CA SER A 141 -3.25 4.38 -4.13
C SER A 141 -2.33 4.17 -2.92
N ALA A 142 -2.74 4.62 -1.74
CA ALA A 142 -1.95 4.58 -0.51
C ALA A 142 -1.93 3.19 0.14
N GLU A 143 -0.82 2.89 0.81
CA GLU A 143 -0.64 1.72 1.69
C GLU A 143 -0.72 2.11 3.17
N LEU A 144 -0.64 3.42 3.45
CA LEU A 144 -0.85 4.05 4.76
C LEU A 144 -1.54 5.40 4.55
N ILE A 145 -2.50 5.73 5.38
CA ILE A 145 -3.19 7.02 5.31
C ILE A 145 -3.01 7.75 6.65
N LEU A 146 -2.54 9.00 6.59
CA LEU A 146 -2.50 9.91 7.73
C LEU A 146 -3.69 10.87 7.60
N VAL A 147 -4.68 10.72 8.48
CA VAL A 147 -5.82 11.63 8.56
C VAL A 147 -5.52 12.71 9.58
N LEU A 148 -5.42 13.97 9.13
CA LEU A 148 -5.20 15.10 10.02
C LEU A 148 -6.52 15.68 10.51
N TRP A 149 -6.58 15.82 11.82
CA TRP A 149 -7.63 16.50 12.52
C TRP A 149 -7.11 17.72 13.27
N ASP A 150 -7.73 18.88 13.00
CA ASP A 150 -7.45 20.12 13.72
C ASP A 150 -8.07 20.07 15.12
N SER A 151 -7.21 19.98 16.15
CA SER A 151 -7.66 19.89 17.54
C SER A 151 -8.28 21.19 18.06
N SER A 152 -8.03 22.32 17.40
CA SER A 152 -8.58 23.63 17.80
C SER A 152 -10.05 23.82 17.40
N SER A 153 -10.60 22.89 16.62
CA SER A 153 -11.99 22.95 16.14
C SER A 153 -12.77 21.69 16.52
N PRO A 154 -14.11 21.79 16.68
CA PRO A 154 -14.94 20.61 16.91
C PRO A 154 -14.88 19.62 15.76
N VAL A 155 -15.03 18.34 16.06
CA VAL A 155 -15.18 17.27 15.05
C VAL A 155 -16.46 17.53 14.26
N THR A 156 -16.37 17.48 12.94
CA THR A 156 -17.50 17.64 12.04
C THR A 156 -17.91 16.30 11.43
N GLN A 157 -19.07 16.28 10.79
CA GLN A 157 -19.51 15.10 10.03
C GLN A 157 -18.54 14.75 8.91
N GLU A 158 -17.97 15.75 8.23
CA GLU A 158 -16.95 15.55 7.18
C GLU A 158 -15.69 14.85 7.68
N ASP A 159 -15.23 15.17 8.90
CA ASP A 159 -14.10 14.50 9.53
C ASP A 159 -14.39 13.01 9.75
N GLY A 160 -15.62 12.69 10.18
CA GLY A 160 -16.08 11.32 10.37
C GLY A 160 -16.17 10.54 9.05
N GLU A 161 -16.73 11.16 8.01
CA GLU A 161 -16.83 10.55 6.67
C GLU A 161 -15.45 10.29 6.07
N LEU A 162 -14.54 11.26 6.17
CA LEU A 162 -13.16 11.11 5.70
C LEU A 162 -12.42 9.98 6.43
N LEU A 163 -12.59 9.89 7.76
CA LEU A 163 -11.98 8.81 8.54
C LEU A 163 -12.55 7.44 8.17
N CYS A 164 -13.88 7.34 7.98
CA CYS A 164 -14.51 6.11 7.50
C CYS A 164 -14.00 5.68 6.13
N GLN A 165 -13.88 6.61 5.18
CA GLN A 165 -13.30 6.33 3.87
C GLN A 165 -11.85 5.85 3.98
N ALA A 166 -11.01 6.56 4.71
CA ALA A 166 -9.62 6.22 4.88
C ALA A 166 -9.44 4.80 5.46
N THR A 167 -10.17 4.50 6.54
CA THR A 167 -10.08 3.19 7.21
C THR A 167 -10.60 2.02 6.36
N SER A 168 -11.49 2.29 5.40
CA SER A 168 -11.97 1.26 4.47
C SER A 168 -10.96 0.93 3.36
N LEU A 169 -10.04 1.86 3.05
CA LEU A 169 -9.09 1.72 1.94
C LEU A 169 -7.73 1.17 2.39
N ALA A 170 -7.19 1.68 3.50
CA ALA A 170 -5.86 1.27 3.98
C ALA A 170 -5.73 1.45 5.51
N PRO A 171 -4.69 0.85 6.13
CA PRO A 171 -4.29 1.18 7.50
C PRO A 171 -4.20 2.70 7.68
N THR A 172 -4.85 3.22 8.73
CA THR A 172 -5.03 4.66 8.92
C THR A 172 -4.51 5.08 10.30
N VAL A 173 -3.78 6.19 10.33
CA VAL A 173 -3.33 6.85 11.56
C VAL A 173 -4.01 8.21 11.66
N LEU A 174 -4.72 8.45 12.76
CA LEU A 174 -5.30 9.76 13.06
C LEU A 174 -4.23 10.64 13.72
N VAL A 175 -3.93 11.77 13.09
CA VAL A 175 -2.94 12.74 13.55
C VAL A 175 -3.67 14.00 14.04
N ARG A 176 -3.51 14.31 15.33
CA ARG A 176 -4.02 15.54 15.91
C ARG A 176 -3.03 16.69 15.66
N SER A 177 -3.45 17.67 14.88
CA SER A 177 -2.69 18.90 14.65
C SER A 177 -3.12 20.01 15.61
N LYS A 178 -2.31 21.06 15.71
CA LYS A 178 -2.57 22.27 16.50
C LYS A 178 -2.94 21.99 17.96
N SER A 179 -2.34 20.95 18.54
CA SER A 179 -2.56 20.59 19.94
C SER A 179 -2.05 21.64 20.94
N ASP A 180 -1.15 22.50 20.51
CA ASP A 180 -0.64 23.66 21.21
C ASP A 180 -1.68 24.76 21.39
N LEU A 181 -2.70 24.82 20.56
CA LEU A 181 -3.80 25.78 20.64
C LEU A 181 -4.96 25.33 21.56
N LEU A 182 -4.91 24.12 22.08
CA LEU A 182 -5.84 23.68 23.10
C LEU A 182 -5.46 24.40 24.40
N SER A 183 -6.28 25.37 24.80
CA SER A 183 -6.18 25.98 26.12
C SER A 183 -6.24 24.89 27.19
N ALA A 184 -5.27 24.90 28.09
CA ALA A 184 -5.28 24.08 29.29
C ALA A 184 -6.52 24.36 30.15
#